data_20b0faecf1d031cbd83b834722697cba
#
_entry.id   20b0faecf1d031cbd83b834722697cba
#
_cell.length_a   1.000
_cell.length_b   1.000
_cell.length_c   1.000
_cell.angle_alpha   90.00
_cell.angle_beta   90.00
_cell.angle_gamma   90.00
#
_symmetry.space_group_name_H-M   'P 1'
#
loop_
_entity.id
_entity.type
_entity.pdbx_description
1 polymer ?
#
loop_
_entity_poly.entity_id
_entity_poly.type
_entity_poly.pdbx_seq_one_letter_code
_entity_poly.pdbx_strand_id
1 'polypeptide(L)'
;MAGNFAGYGYGPQRESLAGFPHFRGHTFIGEFPIARLEFADPAFPGRVSLTAFNPFIPLDDKNSSLPAAPSLRWRWKSTAAFPIDYTAAFSVRNPFSRQTRNRFVRRDGWSGLAFWQEACGEDAPEYGELTLATDARDVQAQEAWYRGEWFDGPTVYWRDFAQGGPLPAAL
;
A
#
# COMPACT_ATOMS: atom_id res chain seq x y z
N MET A 1 -4.64 8.60 -15.55
CA MET A 1 -5.17 8.39 -16.91
C MET A 1 -4.83 6.97 -17.31
N ALA A 2 -5.80 6.14 -17.59
CA ALA A 2 -5.54 4.88 -18.27
C ALA A 2 -4.97 5.22 -19.64
N GLY A 3 -3.74 4.78 -19.94
CA GLY A 3 -3.18 4.98 -21.28
C GLY A 3 -4.01 4.23 -22.31
N ASN A 4 -4.03 4.71 -23.54
CA ASN A 4 -4.83 4.16 -24.64
C ASN A 4 -4.60 2.67 -24.94
N PHE A 5 -3.60 2.03 -24.33
CA PHE A 5 -3.30 0.61 -24.45
C PHE A 5 -3.68 -0.22 -23.22
N ALA A 6 -4.20 0.40 -22.17
CA ALA A 6 -4.55 -0.30 -20.95
C ALA A 6 -6.02 -0.74 -21.01
N GLY A 7 -6.25 -2.03 -21.15
CA GLY A 7 -7.53 -2.65 -20.82
C GLY A 7 -8.58 -2.72 -21.92
N TYR A 8 -8.30 -2.32 -23.13
CA TYR A 8 -9.22 -2.53 -24.24
C TYR A 8 -8.96 -3.88 -24.93
N GLY A 9 -9.19 -4.98 -24.20
CA GLY A 9 -9.12 -6.32 -24.76
C GLY A 9 -7.72 -6.97 -24.79
N TYR A 10 -6.70 -6.33 -24.28
CA TYR A 10 -5.32 -6.80 -24.33
C TYR A 10 -4.69 -6.97 -22.95
N GLY A 11 -5.30 -7.76 -22.11
CA GLY A 11 -4.79 -8.11 -20.79
C GLY A 11 -5.39 -7.30 -19.64
N PRO A 12 -4.95 -7.59 -18.41
CA PRO A 12 -5.48 -6.97 -17.21
C PRO A 12 -5.12 -5.49 -17.12
N GLN A 13 -5.98 -4.74 -16.44
CA GLN A 13 -5.68 -3.34 -16.14
C GLN A 13 -4.40 -3.24 -15.29
N ARG A 14 -3.50 -2.31 -15.63
CA ARG A 14 -2.22 -2.13 -14.97
C ARG A 14 -2.32 -1.90 -13.46
N GLU A 15 -3.32 -1.17 -13.07
CA GLU A 15 -3.54 -0.77 -11.68
C GLU A 15 -4.03 -1.94 -10.82
N SER A 16 -4.42 -3.06 -11.43
CA SER A 16 -4.93 -4.22 -10.71
C SER A 16 -3.85 -5.17 -10.20
N LEU A 17 -2.58 -5.00 -10.61
CA LEU A 17 -1.50 -5.95 -10.36
C LEU A 17 -1.86 -7.39 -10.76
N ALA A 18 -2.84 -7.56 -11.63
CA ALA A 18 -3.24 -8.85 -12.17
C ALA A 18 -2.07 -9.45 -12.98
N GLY A 19 -1.65 -10.63 -12.67
CA GLY A 19 -0.43 -11.24 -13.18
C GLY A 19 0.63 -11.40 -12.10
N PHE A 20 0.47 -10.74 -10.96
CA PHE A 20 1.26 -11.07 -9.77
C PHE A 20 0.64 -12.25 -9.03
N PRO A 21 1.43 -13.02 -8.26
CA PRO A 21 0.88 -14.08 -7.44
C PRO A 21 -0.15 -13.54 -6.44
N HIS A 22 -1.25 -14.24 -6.29
CA HIS A 22 -2.31 -13.93 -5.34
C HIS A 22 -2.57 -15.13 -4.43
N PHE A 23 -3.01 -14.88 -3.20
CA PHE A 23 -3.54 -15.93 -2.35
C PHE A 23 -4.76 -16.58 -3.00
N ARG A 24 -4.83 -17.91 -2.99
CA ARG A 24 -5.91 -18.67 -3.64
C ARG A 24 -7.27 -18.46 -3.02
N GLY A 25 -7.30 -18.17 -1.73
CA GLY A 25 -8.54 -17.95 -1.00
C GLY A 25 -8.42 -16.83 0.02
N HIS A 26 -9.55 -16.24 0.33
CA HIS A 26 -9.66 -15.27 1.41
C HIS A 26 -11.06 -15.32 2.02
N THR A 27 -11.14 -14.97 3.29
CA THR A 27 -12.40 -14.75 4.00
C THR A 27 -12.44 -13.30 4.46
N PHE A 28 -13.52 -12.61 4.17
CA PHE A 28 -13.78 -11.26 4.64
C PHE A 28 -14.86 -11.27 5.69
N ILE A 29 -14.60 -10.64 6.83
CA ILE A 29 -15.54 -10.43 7.92
C ILE A 29 -15.62 -8.92 8.17
N GLY A 30 -16.76 -8.33 7.82
CA GLY A 30 -17.02 -6.90 8.00
C GLY A 30 -17.96 -6.68 9.17
N GLU A 31 -17.47 -6.02 10.21
CA GLU A 31 -18.24 -5.66 11.40
C GLU A 31 -17.77 -4.27 11.86
N PHE A 32 -18.54 -3.25 11.49
CA PHE A 32 -18.18 -1.87 11.82
C PHE A 32 -17.89 -1.70 13.33
N PRO A 33 -16.79 -1.03 13.70
CA PRO A 33 -15.82 -0.30 12.90
C PRO A 33 -14.60 -1.14 12.45
N ILE A 34 -14.70 -2.45 12.52
CA ILE A 34 -13.59 -3.37 12.24
C ILE A 34 -13.92 -4.20 11.00
N ALA A 35 -12.93 -4.38 10.15
CA ALA A 35 -12.96 -5.36 9.08
C ALA A 35 -11.76 -6.31 9.21
N ARG A 36 -11.97 -7.59 8.91
CA ARG A 36 -10.92 -8.61 8.92
C ARG A 36 -10.86 -9.32 7.58
N LEU A 37 -9.64 -9.58 7.13
CA LEU A 37 -9.34 -10.43 5.99
C LEU A 37 -8.41 -11.54 6.47
N GLU A 38 -8.77 -12.77 6.17
CA GLU A 38 -7.92 -13.95 6.39
C GLU A 38 -7.56 -14.52 5.03
N PHE A 39 -6.28 -14.67 4.76
CA PHE A 39 -5.77 -15.17 3.49
C PHE A 39 -5.34 -16.62 3.66
N ALA A 40 -5.68 -17.45 2.67
CA ALA A 40 -5.36 -18.85 2.65
C ALA A 40 -4.72 -19.24 1.31
N ASP A 41 -3.55 -19.85 1.40
CA ASP A 41 -2.87 -20.47 0.28
C ASP A 41 -2.02 -21.65 0.77
N PRO A 42 -2.28 -22.87 0.29
CA PRO A 42 -1.47 -24.03 0.66
C PRO A 42 0.01 -23.94 0.24
N ALA A 43 0.31 -23.11 -0.77
CA ALA A 43 1.68 -22.92 -1.25
C ALA A 43 2.44 -21.87 -0.42
N PHE A 44 1.74 -21.05 0.37
CA PHE A 44 2.37 -20.04 1.21
C PHE A 44 2.72 -20.63 2.59
N PRO A 45 3.97 -20.53 3.05
CA PRO A 45 4.41 -21.20 4.28
C PRO A 45 4.02 -20.42 5.55
N GLY A 46 2.78 -19.92 5.59
CA GLY A 46 2.30 -19.13 6.72
C GLY A 46 0.81 -18.82 6.63
N ARG A 47 0.31 -18.20 7.68
CA ARG A 47 -1.03 -17.60 7.72
C ARG A 47 -0.90 -16.09 7.72
N VAL A 48 -1.68 -15.43 6.89
CA VAL A 48 -1.71 -13.97 6.78
C VAL A 48 -3.10 -13.47 7.12
N SER A 49 -3.18 -12.46 7.94
CA SER A 49 -4.44 -11.76 8.20
C SER A 49 -4.23 -10.25 8.26
N LEU A 50 -5.25 -9.53 7.87
CA LEU A 50 -5.36 -8.08 7.97
C LEU A 50 -6.56 -7.74 8.84
N THR A 51 -6.36 -6.89 9.82
CA THR A 51 -7.43 -6.22 10.55
C THR A 51 -7.38 -4.74 10.22
N ALA A 52 -8.46 -4.22 9.71
CA ALA A 52 -8.63 -2.80 9.44
C ALA A 52 -9.60 -2.19 10.47
N PHE A 53 -9.27 -1.03 10.96
CA PHE A 53 -10.09 -0.27 11.90
C PHE A 53 -10.22 1.16 11.41
N ASN A 54 -11.45 1.67 11.41
CA ASN A 54 -11.75 3.08 11.12
C ASN A 54 -12.22 3.76 12.39
N PRO A 55 -11.55 4.82 12.88
CA PRO A 55 -11.91 5.54 14.09
C PRO A 55 -13.11 6.49 13.92
N PHE A 56 -13.81 6.43 12.79
CA PHE A 56 -14.99 7.23 12.55
C PHE A 56 -16.13 6.89 13.53
N ILE A 57 -16.65 7.90 14.22
CA ILE A 57 -17.80 7.78 15.12
C ILE A 57 -19.00 8.43 14.42
N PRO A 58 -20.01 7.66 14.01
CA PRO A 58 -21.19 8.23 13.35
C PRO A 58 -21.88 9.27 14.23
N LEU A 59 -22.25 10.40 13.62
CA LEU A 59 -22.98 11.51 14.28
C LEU A 59 -22.20 12.24 15.38
N ASP A 60 -20.91 12.01 15.49
CA ASP A 60 -20.06 12.72 16.46
C ASP A 60 -18.86 13.37 15.76
N ASP A 61 -19.03 14.57 15.25
CA ASP A 61 -18.01 15.32 14.52
C ASP A 61 -16.82 15.71 15.41
N LYS A 62 -17.05 15.85 16.72
CA LYS A 62 -16.02 16.32 17.64
C LYS A 62 -15.01 15.23 18.00
N ASN A 63 -15.48 14.00 18.08
CA ASN A 63 -14.65 12.86 18.50
C ASN A 63 -14.27 11.94 17.32
N SER A 64 -14.86 12.16 16.15
CA SER A 64 -14.46 11.44 14.95
C SER A 64 -13.11 11.93 14.44
N SER A 65 -12.18 11.02 14.22
CA SER A 65 -10.95 11.32 13.49
C SER A 65 -11.24 11.42 12.00
N LEU A 66 -11.36 12.64 11.50
CA LEU A 66 -11.57 12.91 10.09
C LEU A 66 -10.41 13.77 9.53
N PRO A 67 -9.97 13.51 8.31
CA PRO A 67 -10.27 12.32 7.51
C PRO A 67 -9.83 11.06 8.25
N ALA A 68 -10.64 10.05 8.19
CA ALA A 68 -10.36 8.80 8.87
C ALA A 68 -8.95 8.30 8.52
N ALA A 69 -8.10 8.19 9.51
CA ALA A 69 -6.81 7.53 9.39
C ALA A 69 -6.99 6.05 9.72
N PRO A 70 -7.33 5.19 8.75
CA PRO A 70 -7.57 3.78 9.03
C PRO A 70 -6.29 3.13 9.55
N SER A 71 -6.42 2.37 10.60
CA SER A 71 -5.35 1.51 11.08
C SER A 71 -5.43 0.17 10.38
N LEU A 72 -4.32 -0.26 9.80
CA LEU A 72 -4.18 -1.54 9.13
C LEU A 72 -3.18 -2.39 9.92
N ARG A 73 -3.65 -3.43 10.58
CA ARG A 73 -2.79 -4.36 11.32
C ARG A 73 -2.62 -5.64 10.53
N TRP A 74 -1.44 -5.86 10.04
CA TRP A 74 -1.04 -7.10 9.41
C TRP A 74 -0.48 -8.08 10.42
N ARG A 75 -0.78 -9.36 10.24
CA ARG A 75 -0.22 -10.45 11.04
C ARG A 75 0.23 -11.58 10.13
N TRP A 76 1.49 -11.96 10.27
CA TRP A 76 2.08 -13.13 9.62
C TRP A 76 2.43 -14.15 10.70
N LYS A 77 2.02 -15.39 10.49
CA LYS A 77 2.36 -16.51 11.37
C LYS A 77 2.94 -17.63 10.52
N SER A 78 4.24 -17.91 10.70
CA SER A 78 4.89 -19.05 10.03
C SER A 78 4.21 -20.36 10.39
N THR A 79 4.07 -21.24 9.41
CA THR A 79 3.68 -22.65 9.57
C THR A 79 4.82 -23.60 9.23
N ALA A 80 5.97 -23.08 8.86
CA ALA A 80 7.17 -23.86 8.57
C ALA A 80 7.81 -24.42 9.83
N ALA A 81 8.52 -25.52 9.69
CA ALA A 81 9.31 -26.14 10.76
C ALA A 81 10.71 -25.48 10.93
N PHE A 82 11.04 -24.52 10.09
CA PHE A 82 12.32 -23.81 10.08
C PHE A 82 12.07 -22.29 10.00
N PRO A 83 13.05 -21.46 10.38
CA PRO A 83 12.94 -20.01 10.26
C PRO A 83 12.70 -19.57 8.81
N ILE A 84 11.79 -18.62 8.62
CA ILE A 84 11.50 -17.98 7.33
C ILE A 84 11.46 -16.48 7.54
N ASP A 85 12.14 -15.76 6.66
CA ASP A 85 12.04 -14.31 6.56
C ASP A 85 10.89 -13.93 5.64
N TYR A 86 10.04 -13.03 6.11
CA TYR A 86 8.95 -12.48 5.33
C TYR A 86 9.20 -11.01 5.03
N THR A 87 9.02 -10.64 3.77
CA THR A 87 8.99 -9.25 3.36
C THR A 87 7.57 -8.87 2.97
N ALA A 88 7.04 -7.84 3.58
CA ALA A 88 5.74 -7.28 3.25
C ALA A 88 5.93 -5.97 2.49
N ALA A 89 5.27 -5.82 1.36
CA ALA A 89 5.24 -4.57 0.62
C ALA A 89 3.82 -3.99 0.59
N PHE A 90 3.72 -2.70 0.83
CA PHE A 90 2.47 -1.96 0.69
C PHE A 90 2.67 -0.85 -0.33
N SER A 91 1.92 -0.93 -1.41
CA SER A 91 1.98 0.05 -2.49
C SER A 91 0.72 0.89 -2.48
N VAL A 92 0.91 2.21 -2.59
CA VAL A 92 -0.20 3.15 -2.63
C VAL A 92 0.07 4.19 -3.72
N ARG A 93 -0.98 4.56 -4.41
CA ARG A 93 -0.91 5.68 -5.35
C ARG A 93 -1.08 6.99 -4.59
N ASN A 94 -0.24 7.98 -4.90
CA ASN A 94 -0.47 9.32 -4.39
C ASN A 94 -1.88 9.79 -4.79
N PRO A 95 -2.76 10.14 -3.83
CA PRO A 95 -4.15 10.48 -4.11
C PRO A 95 -4.31 11.83 -4.81
N PHE A 96 -3.29 12.67 -4.78
CA PHE A 96 -3.31 13.98 -5.42
C PHE A 96 -3.00 13.87 -6.91
N SER A 97 -3.47 14.82 -7.70
CA SER A 97 -3.45 14.71 -9.15
C SER A 97 -2.45 15.63 -9.85
N ARG A 98 -1.97 16.66 -9.18
CA ARG A 98 -1.15 17.70 -9.80
C ARG A 98 0.14 17.96 -9.03
N GLN A 99 1.28 18.02 -9.74
CA GLN A 99 2.60 18.30 -9.15
C GLN A 99 2.82 17.54 -7.83
N THR A 100 2.55 16.24 -7.88
CA THR A 100 2.59 15.37 -6.71
C THR A 100 4.02 15.13 -6.27
N ARG A 101 4.20 15.03 -4.95
CA ARG A 101 5.45 14.68 -4.29
C ARG A 101 5.24 13.53 -3.35
N ASN A 102 6.25 12.69 -3.27
CA ASN A 102 6.34 11.59 -2.31
C ASN A 102 7.69 11.71 -1.60
N ARG A 103 7.71 11.47 -0.31
CA ARG A 103 8.94 11.47 0.46
C ARG A 103 8.91 10.43 1.56
N PHE A 104 9.97 9.63 1.65
CA PHE A 104 10.16 8.76 2.79
C PHE A 104 10.63 9.56 4.01
N VAL A 105 9.96 9.35 5.12
CA VAL A 105 10.23 10.03 6.40
C VAL A 105 10.49 8.98 7.45
N ARG A 106 11.52 9.22 8.26
CA ARG A 106 11.81 8.41 9.44
C ARG A 106 11.80 9.30 10.67
N ARG A 107 11.10 8.87 11.72
CA ARG A 107 10.97 9.57 13.00
C ARG A 107 11.20 8.58 14.12
N ASP A 108 11.31 9.08 15.35
CA ASP A 108 11.34 8.23 16.52
C ASP A 108 10.02 7.45 16.64
N GLY A 109 10.13 6.13 16.69
CA GLY A 109 9.00 5.22 16.83
C GLY A 109 8.19 4.92 15.54
N TRP A 110 8.45 5.57 14.39
CA TRP A 110 7.76 5.26 13.15
C TRP A 110 8.50 5.70 11.88
N SER A 111 8.11 5.11 10.77
CA SER A 111 8.55 5.52 9.42
C SER A 111 7.36 5.57 8.48
N GLY A 112 7.45 6.34 7.40
CA GLY A 112 6.35 6.40 6.46
C GLY A 112 6.64 7.16 5.18
N LEU A 113 5.69 7.12 4.25
CA LEU A 113 5.67 7.91 3.04
C LEU A 113 4.69 9.07 3.21
N ALA A 114 5.20 10.27 3.07
CA ALA A 114 4.41 11.50 2.99
C ALA A 114 4.08 11.79 1.52
N PHE A 115 2.86 12.18 1.27
CA PHE A 115 2.31 12.52 -0.04
C PHE A 115 1.69 13.90 0.02
N TRP A 116 2.01 14.76 -0.95
CA TRP A 116 1.41 16.09 -1.09
C TRP A 116 1.40 16.53 -2.54
N GLN A 117 0.84 17.69 -2.77
CA GLN A 117 0.90 18.38 -4.06
C GLN A 117 1.42 19.82 -3.88
N GLU A 118 2.15 20.29 -4.89
CA GLU A 118 2.68 21.66 -4.92
C GLU A 118 1.88 22.58 -5.84
N ALA A 119 0.79 22.08 -6.42
CA ALA A 119 -0.02 22.80 -7.40
C ALA A 119 -0.87 23.92 -6.80
N CYS A 120 -1.05 23.95 -5.48
CA CYS A 120 -1.85 24.93 -4.77
C CYS A 120 -1.23 25.23 -3.39
N GLY A 121 -1.53 26.41 -2.86
CA GLY A 121 -1.12 26.78 -1.49
C GLY A 121 -1.97 26.07 -0.43
N GLU A 122 -1.48 26.11 0.81
CA GLU A 122 -2.11 25.46 1.96
C GLU A 122 -3.53 25.94 2.25
N ASP A 123 -3.87 27.16 1.87
CA ASP A 123 -5.19 27.75 2.03
C ASP A 123 -6.21 27.36 0.93
N ALA A 124 -5.77 26.62 -0.08
CA ALA A 124 -6.64 26.22 -1.17
C ALA A 124 -7.50 25.01 -0.79
N PRO A 125 -8.80 24.96 -1.18
CA PRO A 125 -9.67 23.82 -0.89
C PRO A 125 -9.16 22.47 -1.44
N GLU A 126 -8.35 22.53 -2.48
CA GLU A 126 -7.75 21.34 -3.11
C GLU A 126 -6.44 20.91 -2.44
N TYR A 127 -5.94 21.69 -1.48
CA TYR A 127 -4.75 21.31 -0.73
C TYR A 127 -5.00 20.06 0.11
N GLY A 128 -3.99 19.22 0.18
CA GLY A 128 -4.06 18.04 1.01
C GLY A 128 -2.71 17.37 1.18
N GLU A 129 -2.56 16.75 2.33
CA GLU A 129 -1.43 15.91 2.67
C GLU A 129 -1.93 14.56 3.18
N LEU A 130 -1.20 13.51 2.89
CA LEU A 130 -1.44 12.18 3.39
C LEU A 130 -0.12 11.55 3.82
N THR A 131 -0.11 10.87 4.95
CA THR A 131 1.05 10.07 5.36
C THR A 131 0.61 8.63 5.59
N LEU A 132 1.28 7.70 4.92
CA LEU A 132 1.20 6.28 5.20
C LEU A 132 2.34 5.93 6.15
N ALA A 133 2.03 5.63 7.40
CA ALA A 133 3.01 5.37 8.44
C ALA A 133 2.97 3.93 8.95
N THR A 134 4.10 3.47 9.48
CA THR A 134 4.23 2.16 10.14
C THR A 134 5.18 2.24 11.33
N ASP A 135 4.92 1.43 12.34
CA ASP A 135 5.77 1.21 13.52
C ASP A 135 6.79 0.07 13.34
N ALA A 136 6.81 -0.57 12.17
CA ALA A 136 7.81 -1.58 11.86
C ALA A 136 9.23 -0.99 11.90
N ARG A 137 10.20 -1.80 12.37
CA ARG A 137 11.59 -1.34 12.57
C ARG A 137 12.38 -1.33 11.27
N ASP A 138 12.29 -2.42 10.51
CA ASP A 138 13.05 -2.60 9.27
C ASP A 138 12.18 -2.20 8.08
N VAL A 139 12.19 -0.90 7.78
CA VAL A 139 11.37 -0.32 6.72
C VAL A 139 12.26 0.28 5.65
N GLN A 140 11.95 -0.06 4.43
CA GLN A 140 12.47 0.58 3.23
C GLN A 140 11.31 1.16 2.45
N ALA A 141 11.56 2.19 1.65
CA ALA A 141 10.56 2.77 0.79
C ALA A 141 11.14 3.10 -0.57
N GLN A 142 10.33 2.86 -1.58
CA GLN A 142 10.54 3.37 -2.92
C GLN A 142 9.52 4.50 -3.12
N GLU A 143 10.01 5.74 -3.24
CA GLU A 143 9.17 6.94 -3.32
C GLU A 143 8.37 7.02 -4.62
N ALA A 144 8.87 6.41 -5.68
CA ALA A 144 8.19 6.30 -6.95
C ALA A 144 8.55 4.99 -7.66
N TRP A 145 7.60 4.40 -8.33
CA TRP A 145 7.86 3.31 -9.24
C TRP A 145 8.45 3.83 -10.54
N TYR A 146 9.28 3.00 -11.17
CA TYR A 146 9.75 3.24 -12.52
C TYR A 146 8.59 3.52 -13.48
N ARG A 147 8.77 4.53 -14.32
CA ARG A 147 7.80 4.92 -15.34
C ARG A 147 8.46 4.89 -16.70
N GLY A 148 8.54 3.71 -17.29
CA GLY A 148 8.97 3.54 -18.66
C GLY A 148 7.89 3.97 -19.66
N GLU A 149 8.29 4.13 -20.91
CA GLU A 149 7.39 4.53 -21.99
C GLU A 149 6.32 3.46 -22.30
N TRP A 150 6.64 2.19 -22.06
CA TRP A 150 5.78 1.03 -22.34
C TRP A 150 5.03 0.51 -21.12
N PHE A 151 5.04 1.26 -20.03
CA PHE A 151 4.27 0.91 -18.86
C PHE A 151 4.75 -0.35 -18.11
N ASP A 152 6.00 -0.55 -18.08
CA ASP A 152 6.70 -1.67 -17.47
C ASP A 152 6.95 -1.52 -15.96
N GLY A 153 6.45 -0.44 -15.35
CA GLY A 153 6.60 -0.16 -13.92
C GLY A 153 6.29 -1.35 -13.00
N PRO A 154 5.15 -2.07 -13.16
CA PRO A 154 4.86 -3.26 -12.35
C PRO A 154 5.86 -4.39 -12.56
N THR A 155 6.37 -4.57 -13.78
CA THR A 155 7.36 -5.61 -14.11
C THR A 155 8.71 -5.30 -13.46
N VAL A 156 9.16 -4.06 -13.53
CA VAL A 156 10.40 -3.60 -12.89
C VAL A 156 10.30 -3.74 -11.38
N TYR A 157 9.19 -3.27 -10.79
CA TYR A 157 8.92 -3.42 -9.37
C TYR A 157 8.98 -4.88 -8.93
N TRP A 158 8.28 -5.77 -9.64
CA TRP A 158 8.24 -7.19 -9.31
C TRP A 158 9.60 -7.86 -9.42
N ARG A 159 10.36 -7.56 -10.48
CA ARG A 159 11.72 -8.07 -10.65
C ARG A 159 12.59 -7.73 -9.44
N ASP A 160 12.56 -6.47 -9.00
CA ASP A 160 13.40 -6.00 -7.91
C ASP A 160 12.91 -6.54 -6.55
N PHE A 161 11.61 -6.55 -6.33
CA PHE A 161 11.01 -7.11 -5.12
C PHE A 161 11.25 -8.63 -4.97
N ALA A 162 11.12 -9.38 -6.04
CA ALA A 162 11.29 -10.83 -6.02
C ALA A 162 12.74 -11.28 -5.76
N GLN A 163 13.71 -10.40 -5.92
CA GLN A 163 15.10 -10.69 -5.59
C GLN A 163 15.38 -10.63 -4.08
N GLY A 164 14.44 -10.14 -3.28
CA GLY A 164 14.55 -10.09 -1.81
C GLY A 164 15.59 -9.09 -1.29
N GLY A 165 16.09 -8.20 -2.14
CA GLY A 165 17.01 -7.14 -1.77
C GLY A 165 16.31 -5.81 -1.45
N PRO A 166 17.08 -4.78 -1.07
CA PRO A 166 16.54 -3.44 -0.92
C PRO A 166 16.00 -2.93 -2.26
N LEU A 167 14.79 -2.36 -2.24
CA LEU A 167 14.26 -1.67 -3.40
C LEU A 167 15.05 -0.41 -3.69
N PRO A 168 15.35 -0.09 -4.95
CA PRO A 168 15.99 1.18 -5.30
C PRO A 168 15.15 2.36 -4.78
N ALA A 169 15.78 3.35 -4.18
CA ALA A 169 15.08 4.51 -3.62
C ALA A 169 14.39 5.37 -4.70
N ALA A 170 14.98 5.44 -5.86
CA ALA A 170 14.41 6.01 -7.09
C ALA A 170 15.02 5.32 -8.31
N LEU A 171 14.26 5.21 -9.37
CA LEU A 171 14.70 4.75 -10.70
C LEU A 171 14.57 5.88 -11.71
#